data_9102a7c56f0dccceb9b572036ce100c7
#
_entry.id   9102a7c56f0dccceb9b572036ce100c7
#
_cell.length_a   1.000
_cell.length_b   1.000
_cell.length_c   1.000
_cell.angle_alpha   90.00
_cell.angle_beta   90.00
_cell.angle_gamma   90.00
#
_symmetry.space_group_name_H-M   'P 1'
#
loop_
_entity.id
_entity.type
_entity.pdbx_description
1 polymer ?
#
loop_
_entity_poly.entity_id
_entity_poly.type
_entity_poly.pdbx_seq_one_letter_code
_entity_poly.pdbx_strand_id
1 'polypeptide(L)'
;MYGSAKDKLMEAVGRPVTDFYLVTIFFQLAYALFEVPTGWMGDKYGPRITLLRIVLWWSIFVALTGAAGLTFPGTNVVVIGFGVFLGMQFCFGMGEAGAFPNIARALYNWFPLNQRGFAQGAIWLSARFMGGLTPALWVVLTLYLGMTWRQNLLLFSMLALGWCLTFYLWFKNRPEEHRAVNAAESDLINAGKAAPTGHHAVPWKKIYLNKNVWALCAMYMVTNFNWYFLLYNLPGMLKEQFPHLGQTREDLLVLALIGGAPLLIGMLGCLSGGLLTDWYIRRTGDRKWGRRLFAMLGYGMAAVSYLAAAFALQGAPFWVFAACAIAVGFFNDLIMSPSWATAQDIGRRYSAIVSGTMNMVGNLGAVMGLLVSGQIMKAYSVSHVLPTGGTKIEVQAAGYEICFFMYAGIYTLGVVLWLFIDPTKPIEPHESTTGPE
;
A
#
# COMPACT_ATOMS: atom_id res chain seq x y z
N MET A 1 -0.03 -6.66 11.53
CA MET A 1 -0.47 -6.60 12.94
C MET A 1 -1.81 -7.31 13.16
N TYR A 2 -2.95 -6.84 12.64
CA TYR A 2 -4.25 -7.53 12.81
C TYR A 2 -4.26 -8.96 12.27
N GLY A 3 -3.61 -9.23 11.14
CA GLY A 3 -3.46 -10.59 10.63
C GLY A 3 -2.77 -11.54 11.60
N SER A 4 -1.78 -11.06 12.35
CA SER A 4 -1.07 -11.86 13.37
C SER A 4 -1.90 -12.09 14.66
N ALA A 5 -2.88 -11.22 14.94
CA ALA A 5 -3.80 -11.33 16.09
C ALA A 5 -5.13 -11.98 15.72
N LYS A 6 -5.38 -12.29 14.45
CA LYS A 6 -6.67 -12.66 13.87
C LYS A 6 -7.42 -13.72 14.68
N ASP A 7 -6.78 -14.84 14.98
CA ASP A 7 -7.43 -15.97 15.65
C ASP A 7 -7.88 -15.60 17.06
N LYS A 8 -6.98 -15.00 17.83
CA LYS A 8 -7.27 -14.56 19.19
C LYS A 8 -8.29 -13.43 19.28
N LEU A 9 -8.28 -12.55 18.28
CA LEU A 9 -9.23 -11.45 18.19
C LEU A 9 -10.65 -11.96 17.89
N MET A 10 -10.79 -12.88 16.92
CA MET A 10 -12.08 -13.45 16.55
C MET A 10 -12.63 -14.35 17.66
N GLU A 11 -11.78 -15.11 18.33
CA GLU A 11 -12.12 -15.86 19.55
C GLU A 11 -12.68 -14.91 20.64
N ALA A 12 -12.01 -13.77 20.87
CA ALA A 12 -12.41 -12.80 21.89
C ALA A 12 -13.78 -12.16 21.61
N VAL A 13 -14.15 -11.94 20.35
CA VAL A 13 -15.47 -11.38 19.99
C VAL A 13 -16.54 -12.46 19.73
N GLY A 14 -16.23 -13.74 19.99
CA GLY A 14 -17.16 -14.87 19.88
C GLY A 14 -17.58 -15.18 18.44
N ARG A 15 -16.67 -15.03 17.47
CA ARG A 15 -16.95 -15.28 16.05
C ARG A 15 -15.92 -16.21 15.42
N PRO A 16 -16.34 -17.01 14.43
CA PRO A 16 -15.41 -17.84 13.67
C PRO A 16 -14.40 -16.98 12.93
N VAL A 17 -13.19 -17.50 12.77
CA VAL A 17 -12.08 -16.80 12.07
C VAL A 17 -12.42 -16.47 10.62
N THR A 18 -13.33 -17.24 10.00
CA THR A 18 -13.86 -16.96 8.68
C THR A 18 -14.53 -15.59 8.58
N ASP A 19 -15.18 -15.09 9.64
CA ASP A 19 -15.86 -13.79 9.62
C ASP A 19 -14.89 -12.59 9.60
N PHE A 20 -13.59 -12.84 9.71
CA PHE A 20 -12.57 -11.79 9.65
C PHE A 20 -12.55 -11.04 8.31
N TYR A 21 -13.09 -11.64 7.23
CA TYR A 21 -13.23 -10.93 5.95
C TYR A 21 -14.12 -9.69 6.08
N LEU A 22 -15.17 -9.73 6.91
CA LEU A 22 -16.02 -8.57 7.17
C LEU A 22 -15.24 -7.42 7.82
N VAL A 23 -14.36 -7.76 8.78
CA VAL A 23 -13.46 -6.78 9.43
C VAL A 23 -12.61 -6.07 8.39
N THR A 24 -12.04 -6.83 7.46
CA THR A 24 -11.20 -6.30 6.38
C THR A 24 -12.02 -5.45 5.40
N ILE A 25 -13.24 -5.87 5.04
CA ILE A 25 -14.11 -5.13 4.13
C ILE A 25 -14.50 -3.77 4.74
N PHE A 26 -14.93 -3.73 6.00
CA PHE A 26 -15.31 -2.48 6.66
C PHE A 26 -14.16 -1.49 6.75
N PHE A 27 -12.97 -2.00 7.06
CA PHE A 27 -11.74 -1.20 7.04
C PHE A 27 -11.43 -0.65 5.65
N GLN A 28 -11.36 -1.51 4.63
CA GLN A 28 -10.98 -1.12 3.27
C GLN A 28 -11.99 -0.17 2.62
N LEU A 29 -13.28 -0.36 2.87
CA LEU A 29 -14.32 0.53 2.38
C LEU A 29 -14.15 1.93 2.95
N ALA A 30 -13.98 2.05 4.26
CA ALA A 30 -13.75 3.35 4.89
C ALA A 30 -12.44 3.98 4.39
N TYR A 31 -11.37 3.19 4.33
CA TYR A 31 -10.08 3.64 3.82
C TYR A 31 -10.20 4.25 2.42
N ALA A 32 -10.84 3.54 1.48
CA ALA A 32 -11.05 4.03 0.13
C ALA A 32 -11.90 5.32 0.08
N LEU A 33 -13.02 5.37 0.80
CA LEU A 33 -13.94 6.52 0.78
C LEU A 33 -13.31 7.80 1.35
N PHE A 34 -12.43 7.69 2.33
CA PHE A 34 -11.84 8.83 3.03
C PHE A 34 -10.46 9.27 2.51
N GLU A 35 -9.89 8.59 1.51
CA GLU A 35 -8.61 8.97 0.89
C GLU A 35 -8.62 10.39 0.32
N VAL A 36 -9.62 10.74 -0.48
CA VAL A 36 -9.73 12.06 -1.10
C VAL A 36 -10.04 13.15 -0.08
N PRO A 37 -11.02 13.00 0.83
CA PRO A 37 -11.25 13.98 1.90
C PRO A 37 -10.00 14.26 2.74
N THR A 38 -9.26 13.22 3.11
CA THR A 38 -8.04 13.38 3.91
C THR A 38 -6.87 13.94 3.08
N GLY A 39 -6.79 13.61 1.80
CA GLY A 39 -5.87 14.25 0.86
C GLY A 39 -6.12 15.76 0.76
N TRP A 40 -7.40 16.15 0.59
CA TRP A 40 -7.80 17.56 0.61
C TRP A 40 -7.42 18.28 1.92
N MET A 41 -7.58 17.60 3.06
CA MET A 41 -7.14 18.17 4.35
C MET A 41 -5.62 18.46 4.34
N GLY A 42 -4.81 17.58 3.76
CA GLY A 42 -3.37 17.77 3.64
C GLY A 42 -2.98 18.93 2.74
N ASP A 43 -3.70 19.13 1.64
CA ASP A 43 -3.47 20.27 0.75
C ASP A 43 -3.95 21.59 1.36
N LYS A 44 -5.02 21.56 2.18
CA LYS A 44 -5.59 22.77 2.82
C LYS A 44 -4.88 23.15 4.11
N TYR A 45 -4.67 22.21 5.01
CA TYR A 45 -4.15 22.47 6.37
C TYR A 45 -2.66 22.13 6.52
N GLY A 46 -2.08 21.51 5.49
CA GLY A 46 -0.71 21.03 5.47
C GLY A 46 -0.55 19.60 5.97
N PRO A 47 0.49 18.89 5.48
CA PRO A 47 0.73 17.50 5.81
C PRO A 47 1.07 17.26 7.28
N ARG A 48 1.67 18.23 8.00
CA ARG A 48 2.06 18.07 9.41
C ARG A 48 0.88 17.74 10.30
N ILE A 49 -0.13 18.57 10.33
CA ILE A 49 -1.32 18.38 11.19
C ILE A 49 -2.13 17.18 10.72
N THR A 50 -2.25 16.98 9.41
CA THR A 50 -3.02 15.87 8.85
C THR A 50 -2.39 14.51 9.17
N LEU A 51 -1.06 14.36 9.05
CA LEU A 51 -0.35 13.13 9.42
C LEU A 51 -0.40 12.87 10.93
N LEU A 52 -0.27 13.92 11.75
CA LEU A 52 -0.45 13.79 13.20
C LEU A 52 -1.85 13.25 13.56
N ARG A 53 -2.89 13.84 12.96
CA ARG A 53 -4.26 13.36 13.15
C ARG A 53 -4.41 11.89 12.77
N ILE A 54 -3.86 11.50 11.60
CA ILE A 54 -3.92 10.12 11.10
C ILE A 54 -3.31 9.15 12.10
N VAL A 55 -2.07 9.43 12.55
CA VAL A 55 -1.35 8.51 13.44
C VAL A 55 -1.96 8.48 14.85
N LEU A 56 -2.42 9.62 15.39
CA LEU A 56 -3.14 9.67 16.66
C LEU A 56 -4.43 8.86 16.60
N TRP A 57 -5.22 9.05 15.54
CA TRP A 57 -6.47 8.34 15.34
C TRP A 57 -6.25 6.83 15.25
N TRP A 58 -5.35 6.41 14.39
CA TRP A 58 -4.96 5.01 14.28
C TRP A 58 -4.50 4.45 15.65
N SER A 59 -3.62 5.15 16.38
CA SER A 59 -3.11 4.68 17.66
C SER A 59 -4.23 4.43 18.68
N ILE A 60 -5.23 5.32 18.73
CA ILE A 60 -6.40 5.18 19.59
C ILE A 60 -7.19 3.90 19.21
N PHE A 61 -7.50 3.70 17.94
CA PHE A 61 -8.29 2.54 17.52
C PHE A 61 -7.54 1.21 17.64
N VAL A 62 -6.21 1.22 17.47
CA VAL A 62 -5.37 0.05 17.75
C VAL A 62 -5.42 -0.29 19.26
N ALA A 63 -5.30 0.71 20.13
CA ALA A 63 -5.40 0.50 21.58
C ALA A 63 -6.80 -0.01 21.98
N LEU A 64 -7.87 0.61 21.44
CA LEU A 64 -9.26 0.20 21.71
C LEU A 64 -9.54 -1.23 21.23
N THR A 65 -8.90 -1.69 20.15
CA THR A 65 -9.01 -3.10 19.72
C THR A 65 -8.50 -4.06 20.79
N GLY A 66 -7.56 -3.66 21.64
CA GLY A 66 -7.13 -4.43 22.81
C GLY A 66 -8.24 -4.69 23.82
N ALA A 67 -9.30 -3.89 23.83
CA ALA A 67 -10.47 -4.09 24.69
C ALA A 67 -11.56 -5.01 24.08
N ALA A 68 -11.37 -5.52 22.86
CA ALA A 68 -12.31 -6.42 22.22
C ALA A 68 -12.53 -7.69 23.06
N GLY A 69 -13.80 -8.05 23.26
CA GLY A 69 -14.20 -9.21 24.04
C GLY A 69 -14.05 -9.07 25.56
N LEU A 70 -13.64 -7.91 26.09
CA LEU A 70 -13.69 -7.67 27.54
C LEU A 70 -15.15 -7.51 28.00
N THR A 71 -15.45 -8.03 29.20
CA THR A 71 -16.75 -7.86 29.84
C THR A 71 -16.68 -6.79 30.91
N PHE A 72 -17.80 -6.11 31.18
CA PHE A 72 -17.88 -5.21 32.34
C PHE A 72 -17.76 -6.02 33.62
N PRO A 73 -16.97 -5.54 34.60
CA PRO A 73 -16.83 -6.23 35.89
C PRO A 73 -18.18 -6.54 36.51
N GLY A 74 -18.39 -7.81 36.89
CA GLY A 74 -19.64 -8.26 37.53
C GLY A 74 -20.83 -8.45 36.59
N THR A 75 -20.65 -8.37 35.29
CA THR A 75 -21.71 -8.57 34.29
C THR A 75 -21.25 -9.49 33.16
N ASN A 76 -22.22 -10.03 32.39
CA ASN A 76 -21.96 -10.77 31.14
C ASN A 76 -21.99 -9.84 29.91
N VAL A 77 -22.02 -8.53 30.12
CA VAL A 77 -22.08 -7.55 29.02
C VAL A 77 -20.68 -7.35 28.43
N VAL A 78 -20.52 -7.69 27.13
CA VAL A 78 -19.28 -7.52 26.40
C VAL A 78 -19.12 -6.05 26.04
N VAL A 79 -17.99 -5.45 26.42
CA VAL A 79 -17.67 -4.03 26.15
C VAL A 79 -17.61 -3.76 24.65
N ILE A 80 -16.87 -4.59 23.90
CA ILE A 80 -16.73 -4.51 22.45
C ILE A 80 -17.08 -5.86 21.85
N GLY A 81 -18.35 -6.03 21.48
CA GLY A 81 -18.82 -7.16 20.70
C GLY A 81 -18.53 -6.99 19.21
N PHE A 82 -18.82 -8.01 18.41
CA PHE A 82 -18.45 -8.04 16.99
C PHE A 82 -19.00 -6.86 16.17
N GLY A 83 -20.26 -6.44 16.38
CA GLY A 83 -20.84 -5.31 15.64
C GLY A 83 -20.15 -3.99 15.95
N VAL A 84 -19.85 -3.73 17.25
CA VAL A 84 -19.08 -2.55 17.68
C VAL A 84 -17.67 -2.62 17.08
N PHE A 85 -17.05 -3.80 17.06
CA PHE A 85 -15.73 -4.01 16.49
C PHE A 85 -15.71 -3.70 14.99
N LEU A 86 -16.73 -4.09 14.20
CA LEU A 86 -16.84 -3.71 12.79
C LEU A 86 -16.94 -2.20 12.61
N GLY A 87 -17.75 -1.51 13.45
CA GLY A 87 -17.82 -0.05 13.46
C GLY A 87 -16.49 0.60 13.80
N MET A 88 -15.75 0.05 14.77
CA MET A 88 -14.39 0.51 15.11
C MET A 88 -13.41 0.33 13.94
N GLN A 89 -13.48 -0.78 13.19
CA GLN A 89 -12.63 -1.01 12.03
C GLN A 89 -12.96 -0.06 10.87
N PHE A 90 -14.24 0.28 10.71
CA PHE A 90 -14.62 1.35 9.79
C PHE A 90 -14.02 2.70 10.19
N CYS A 91 -14.15 3.08 11.47
CA CYS A 91 -13.55 4.31 12.00
C CYS A 91 -12.01 4.28 11.89
N PHE A 92 -11.39 3.14 12.12
CA PHE A 92 -9.95 2.96 11.95
C PHE A 92 -9.53 3.21 10.50
N GLY A 93 -10.19 2.57 9.52
CA GLY A 93 -9.95 2.80 8.10
C GLY A 93 -10.15 4.26 7.66
N MET A 94 -11.21 4.91 8.16
CA MET A 94 -11.46 6.34 7.95
C MET A 94 -10.30 7.20 8.46
N GLY A 95 -9.76 6.87 9.62
CA GLY A 95 -8.67 7.61 10.26
C GLY A 95 -7.32 7.41 9.57
N GLU A 96 -7.04 6.20 9.09
CA GLU A 96 -5.80 5.84 8.42
C GLU A 96 -5.75 6.34 6.96
N ALA A 97 -6.92 6.54 6.35
CA ALA A 97 -7.05 7.03 4.99
C ALA A 97 -6.26 8.33 4.76
N GLY A 98 -5.61 8.42 3.62
CA GLY A 98 -4.86 9.60 3.21
C GLY A 98 -3.45 9.71 3.80
N ALA A 99 -2.94 8.70 4.48
CA ALA A 99 -1.56 8.70 4.99
C ALA A 99 -0.55 8.89 3.84
N PHE A 100 -0.58 8.03 2.83
CA PHE A 100 0.32 8.12 1.68
C PHE A 100 0.13 9.39 0.83
N PRO A 101 -1.10 9.85 0.53
CA PRO A 101 -1.32 11.15 -0.10
C PRO A 101 -0.66 12.32 0.65
N ASN A 102 -0.77 12.33 1.98
CA ASN A 102 -0.16 13.39 2.79
C ASN A 102 1.36 13.26 2.88
N ILE A 103 1.91 12.06 2.85
CA ILE A 103 3.35 11.82 2.69
C ILE A 103 3.79 12.36 1.32
N ALA A 104 3.08 12.05 0.24
CA ALA A 104 3.39 12.59 -1.09
C ALA A 104 3.39 14.12 -1.10
N ARG A 105 2.45 14.77 -0.39
CA ARG A 105 2.42 16.22 -0.21
C ARG A 105 3.62 16.73 0.59
N ALA A 106 4.02 16.05 1.67
CA ALA A 106 5.21 16.38 2.43
C ALA A 106 6.48 16.29 1.57
N LEU A 107 6.62 15.21 0.78
CA LEU A 107 7.74 15.05 -0.13
C LEU A 107 7.76 16.13 -1.22
N TYR A 108 6.59 16.51 -1.76
CA TYR A 108 6.51 17.63 -2.69
C TYR A 108 7.06 18.92 -2.07
N ASN A 109 6.77 19.18 -0.80
CA ASN A 109 7.22 20.40 -0.11
C ASN A 109 8.72 20.38 0.17
N TRP A 110 9.29 19.21 0.55
CA TRP A 110 10.64 19.11 1.10
C TRP A 110 11.71 18.65 0.10
N PHE A 111 11.33 18.17 -1.07
CA PHE A 111 12.29 17.66 -2.05
C PHE A 111 12.21 18.40 -3.39
N PRO A 112 13.38 18.71 -4.01
CA PRO A 112 13.42 19.21 -5.38
C PRO A 112 12.93 18.16 -6.35
N LEU A 113 12.51 18.59 -7.55
CA LEU A 113 11.86 17.75 -8.54
C LEU A 113 12.64 16.48 -8.93
N ASN A 114 13.96 16.61 -9.03
CA ASN A 114 14.88 15.55 -9.46
C ASN A 114 15.30 14.57 -8.36
N GLN A 115 14.73 14.70 -7.16
CA GLN A 115 14.96 13.79 -6.02
C GLN A 115 13.66 13.19 -5.47
N ARG A 116 12.50 13.52 -6.03
CA ARG A 116 11.20 13.03 -5.55
C ARG A 116 11.02 11.54 -5.76
N GLY A 117 11.60 10.98 -6.83
CA GLY A 117 11.57 9.55 -7.09
C GLY A 117 12.32 8.77 -6.00
N PHE A 118 13.53 9.19 -5.68
CA PHE A 118 14.31 8.60 -4.58
C PHE A 118 13.59 8.71 -3.24
N ALA A 119 13.11 9.90 -2.90
CA ALA A 119 12.40 10.14 -1.63
C ALA A 119 11.14 9.27 -1.51
N GLN A 120 10.36 9.15 -2.59
CA GLN A 120 9.19 8.27 -2.64
C GLN A 120 9.58 6.79 -2.54
N GLY A 121 10.68 6.39 -3.18
CA GLY A 121 11.23 5.04 -3.08
C GLY A 121 11.66 4.68 -1.66
N ALA A 122 12.28 5.60 -0.95
CA ALA A 122 12.70 5.42 0.45
C ALA A 122 11.48 5.24 1.40
N ILE A 123 10.39 5.98 1.17
CA ILE A 123 9.13 5.80 1.93
C ILE A 123 8.56 4.40 1.68
N TRP A 124 8.46 3.97 0.43
CA TRP A 124 7.94 2.65 0.11
C TRP A 124 8.85 1.52 0.62
N LEU A 125 10.17 1.67 0.51
CA LEU A 125 11.14 0.74 1.11
C LEU A 125 10.87 0.57 2.61
N SER A 126 10.73 1.67 3.35
CA SER A 126 10.47 1.66 4.78
C SER A 126 9.12 0.98 5.11
N ALA A 127 8.07 1.26 4.32
CA ALA A 127 6.76 0.65 4.50
C ALA A 127 6.80 -0.87 4.24
N ARG A 128 7.49 -1.32 3.19
CA ARG A 128 7.66 -2.75 2.87
C ARG A 128 8.50 -3.47 3.93
N PHE A 129 9.60 -2.87 4.36
CA PHE A 129 10.46 -3.42 5.39
C PHE A 129 9.69 -3.63 6.70
N MET A 130 9.00 -2.61 7.18
CA MET A 130 8.20 -2.73 8.40
C MET A 130 7.00 -3.66 8.24
N GLY A 131 6.35 -3.66 7.07
CA GLY A 131 5.29 -4.61 6.76
C GLY A 131 5.75 -6.06 6.83
N GLY A 132 6.92 -6.37 6.28
CA GLY A 132 7.54 -7.69 6.33
C GLY A 132 8.08 -8.07 7.71
N LEU A 133 8.57 -7.10 8.48
CA LEU A 133 9.13 -7.34 9.82
C LEU A 133 8.05 -7.52 10.90
N THR A 134 6.89 -6.90 10.76
CA THR A 134 5.83 -6.90 11.78
C THR A 134 5.40 -8.31 12.24
N PRO A 135 5.20 -9.31 11.36
CA PRO A 135 4.88 -10.67 11.82
C PRO A 135 5.99 -11.29 12.67
N ALA A 136 7.26 -11.10 12.31
CA ALA A 136 8.40 -11.59 13.08
C ALA A 136 8.50 -10.90 14.45
N LEU A 137 8.33 -9.58 14.50
CA LEU A 137 8.25 -8.84 15.77
C LEU A 137 7.11 -9.35 16.64
N TRP A 138 5.95 -9.63 16.06
CA TRP A 138 4.81 -10.20 16.80
C TRP A 138 5.15 -11.54 17.46
N VAL A 139 5.82 -12.42 16.71
CA VAL A 139 6.28 -13.72 17.22
C VAL A 139 7.27 -13.53 18.37
N VAL A 140 8.26 -12.64 18.21
CA VAL A 140 9.24 -12.33 19.24
C VAL A 140 8.55 -11.82 20.52
N LEU A 141 7.67 -10.84 20.40
CA LEU A 141 6.95 -10.28 21.55
C LEU A 141 6.10 -11.33 22.25
N THR A 142 5.43 -12.20 21.48
CA THR A 142 4.51 -13.19 22.05
C THR A 142 5.22 -14.41 22.63
N LEU A 143 6.18 -15.00 21.89
CA LEU A 143 6.81 -16.28 22.28
C LEU A 143 8.04 -16.12 23.17
N TYR A 144 8.84 -15.07 22.92
CA TYR A 144 10.09 -14.86 23.68
C TYR A 144 9.90 -13.92 24.87
N LEU A 145 9.07 -12.88 24.74
CA LEU A 145 8.80 -11.93 25.82
C LEU A 145 7.49 -12.24 26.57
N GLY A 146 6.76 -13.27 26.19
CA GLY A 146 5.54 -13.72 26.85
C GLY A 146 4.37 -12.70 26.83
N MET A 147 4.42 -11.71 25.95
CA MET A 147 3.40 -10.68 25.85
C MET A 147 2.09 -11.26 25.27
N THR A 148 0.97 -10.85 25.85
CA THR A 148 -0.35 -11.15 25.28
C THR A 148 -0.58 -10.32 24.01
N TRP A 149 -1.51 -10.75 23.17
CA TRP A 149 -1.89 -10.00 21.96
C TRP A 149 -2.40 -8.58 22.29
N ARG A 150 -3.05 -8.38 23.43
CA ARG A 150 -3.49 -7.07 23.91
C ARG A 150 -2.32 -6.15 24.26
N GLN A 151 -1.32 -6.70 24.96
CA GLN A 151 -0.10 -5.95 25.29
C GLN A 151 0.70 -5.56 24.04
N ASN A 152 0.75 -6.44 23.03
CA ASN A 152 1.37 -6.11 21.75
C ASN A 152 0.66 -4.93 21.05
N LEU A 153 -0.68 -4.92 21.01
CA LEU A 153 -1.44 -3.80 20.43
C LEU A 153 -1.18 -2.49 21.19
N LEU A 154 -1.17 -2.53 22.53
CA LEU A 154 -0.84 -1.36 23.36
C LEU A 154 0.57 -0.87 23.10
N LEU A 155 1.56 -1.76 23.02
CA LEU A 155 2.94 -1.40 22.73
C LEU A 155 3.07 -0.67 21.38
N PHE A 156 2.48 -1.21 20.32
CA PHE A 156 2.50 -0.55 19.01
C PHE A 156 1.79 0.80 19.01
N SER A 157 0.69 0.91 19.76
CA SER A 157 -0.01 2.19 19.95
C SER A 157 0.86 3.22 20.69
N MET A 158 1.55 2.82 21.75
CA MET A 158 2.45 3.71 22.51
C MET A 158 3.66 4.17 21.67
N LEU A 159 4.25 3.27 20.86
CA LEU A 159 5.32 3.63 19.93
C LEU A 159 4.85 4.66 18.90
N ALA A 160 3.63 4.52 18.39
CA ALA A 160 3.04 5.48 17.46
C ALA A 160 2.76 6.84 18.12
N LEU A 161 2.34 6.87 19.40
CA LEU A 161 2.20 8.12 20.16
C LEU A 161 3.55 8.80 20.40
N GLY A 162 4.61 8.04 20.70
CA GLY A 162 5.98 8.54 20.79
C GLY A 162 6.45 9.15 19.47
N TRP A 163 6.12 8.51 18.34
CA TRP A 163 6.39 9.06 17.01
C TRP A 163 5.61 10.38 16.80
N CYS A 164 4.34 10.46 17.20
CA CYS A 164 3.56 11.70 17.07
C CYS A 164 4.22 12.87 17.79
N LEU A 165 4.74 12.66 18.99
CA LEU A 165 5.42 13.68 19.76
C LEU A 165 6.70 14.16 19.03
N THR A 166 7.56 13.23 18.62
CA THR A 166 8.80 13.57 17.91
C THR A 166 8.53 14.25 16.58
N PHE A 167 7.55 13.76 15.81
CA PHE A 167 7.14 14.36 14.55
C PHE A 167 6.58 15.79 14.74
N TYR A 168 5.73 15.98 15.75
CA TYR A 168 5.18 17.30 16.05
C TYR A 168 6.26 18.32 16.43
N LEU A 169 7.25 17.93 17.20
CA LEU A 169 8.32 18.82 17.61
C LEU A 169 9.27 19.17 16.46
N TRP A 170 9.56 18.20 15.61
CA TRP A 170 10.60 18.33 14.58
C TRP A 170 10.06 18.74 13.21
N PHE A 171 9.03 18.08 12.67
CA PHE A 171 8.56 18.28 11.31
C PHE A 171 7.81 19.61 11.13
N LYS A 172 8.08 20.31 10.02
CA LYS A 172 7.40 21.54 9.59
C LYS A 172 6.78 21.35 8.21
N ASN A 173 5.75 22.16 7.88
CA ASN A 173 5.09 22.05 6.58
C ASN A 173 5.98 22.50 5.42
N ARG A 174 6.85 23.48 5.67
CA ARG A 174 7.74 24.07 4.67
C ARG A 174 9.18 24.13 5.16
N PRO A 175 10.16 24.02 4.22
CA PRO A 175 11.59 24.13 4.58
C PRO A 175 11.93 25.45 5.29
N GLU A 176 11.35 26.59 4.86
CA GLU A 176 11.61 27.92 5.42
C GLU A 176 11.20 28.05 6.89
N GLU A 177 10.28 27.22 7.35
CA GLU A 177 9.84 27.18 8.75
C GLU A 177 10.80 26.40 9.66
N HIS A 178 11.79 25.70 9.09
CA HIS A 178 12.67 24.79 9.83
C HIS A 178 14.03 25.43 10.11
N ARG A 179 14.39 25.52 11.39
CA ARG A 179 15.61 26.23 11.86
C ARG A 179 16.93 25.66 11.30
N ALA A 180 16.97 24.40 10.89
CA ALA A 180 18.17 23.75 10.36
C ALA A 180 18.33 23.97 8.84
N VAL A 181 17.35 24.53 8.15
CA VAL A 181 17.40 24.80 6.69
C VAL A 181 18.00 26.17 6.47
N ASN A 182 19.07 26.24 5.67
CA ASN A 182 19.68 27.51 5.25
C ASN A 182 19.04 28.04 3.95
N ALA A 183 19.35 29.29 3.59
CA ALA A 183 18.77 29.93 2.41
C ALA A 183 19.10 29.18 1.11
N ALA A 184 20.33 28.72 0.93
CA ALA A 184 20.76 28.00 -0.27
C ALA A 184 20.03 26.65 -0.43
N GLU A 185 19.80 25.94 0.67
CA GLU A 185 19.02 24.69 0.67
C GLU A 185 17.54 24.97 0.38
N SER A 186 16.98 26.02 0.97
CA SER A 186 15.60 26.45 0.70
C SER A 186 15.41 26.80 -0.78
N ASP A 187 16.34 27.53 -1.37
CA ASP A 187 16.31 27.91 -2.80
C ASP A 187 16.39 26.65 -3.69
N LEU A 188 17.28 25.70 -3.35
CA LEU A 188 17.40 24.44 -4.07
C LEU A 188 16.10 23.62 -4.00
N ILE A 189 15.49 23.50 -2.82
CA ILE A 189 14.24 22.76 -2.62
C ILE A 189 13.10 23.41 -3.39
N ASN A 190 13.04 24.72 -3.41
CA ASN A 190 11.95 25.49 -4.03
C ASN A 190 12.15 25.78 -5.52
N ALA A 191 13.33 25.46 -6.06
CA ALA A 191 13.60 25.62 -7.48
C ALA A 191 12.53 24.93 -8.36
N GLY A 192 11.87 25.72 -9.20
CA GLY A 192 10.79 25.23 -10.07
C GLY A 192 9.44 24.97 -9.38
N LYS A 193 9.26 25.35 -8.11
CA LYS A 193 7.95 25.36 -7.44
C LYS A 193 7.28 26.73 -7.65
N ALA A 194 5.94 26.71 -7.77
CA ALA A 194 5.17 27.96 -7.77
C ALA A 194 5.26 28.63 -6.39
N ALA A 195 5.32 29.97 -6.37
CA ALA A 195 5.28 30.74 -5.14
C ALA A 195 4.03 30.37 -4.30
N PRO A 196 4.12 30.43 -2.97
CA PRO A 196 2.96 30.17 -2.11
C PRO A 196 1.94 31.30 -2.30
N THR A 197 1.01 31.11 -3.22
CA THR A 197 -0.17 31.97 -3.32
C THR A 197 -1.17 31.57 -2.25
N GLY A 198 -1.91 32.55 -1.69
CA GLY A 198 -2.86 32.34 -0.58
C GLY A 198 -3.91 31.25 -0.81
N HIS A 199 -4.83 31.10 0.12
CA HIS A 199 -5.90 30.08 0.06
C HIS A 199 -6.77 30.25 -1.18
N HIS A 200 -6.47 29.50 -2.24
CA HIS A 200 -7.34 29.42 -3.41
C HIS A 200 -8.30 28.22 -3.26
N ALA A 201 -9.54 28.39 -3.73
CA ALA A 201 -10.49 27.32 -3.81
C ALA A 201 -9.91 26.16 -4.66
N VAL A 202 -10.08 24.93 -4.21
CA VAL A 202 -9.62 23.75 -4.95
C VAL A 202 -10.35 23.68 -6.29
N PRO A 203 -9.63 23.59 -7.41
CA PRO A 203 -10.25 23.57 -8.74
C PRO A 203 -10.73 22.15 -9.08
N TRP A 204 -11.73 21.63 -8.35
CA TRP A 204 -12.24 20.28 -8.49
C TRP A 204 -12.55 19.89 -9.94
N LYS A 205 -13.16 20.82 -10.70
CA LYS A 205 -13.43 20.59 -12.14
C LYS A 205 -12.15 20.34 -12.93
N LYS A 206 -11.08 21.12 -12.71
CA LYS A 206 -9.81 20.95 -13.43
C LYS A 206 -9.14 19.62 -13.07
N ILE A 207 -9.27 19.19 -11.81
CA ILE A 207 -8.69 17.91 -11.34
C ILE A 207 -9.43 16.73 -11.97
N TYR A 208 -10.76 16.68 -11.81
CA TYR A 208 -11.57 15.52 -12.25
C TYR A 208 -11.89 15.48 -13.74
N LEU A 209 -11.72 16.57 -14.48
CA LEU A 209 -11.78 16.55 -15.95
C LEU A 209 -10.41 16.34 -16.61
N ASN A 210 -9.33 16.23 -15.84
CA ASN A 210 -8.00 16.05 -16.37
C ASN A 210 -7.77 14.58 -16.80
N LYS A 211 -7.58 14.36 -18.11
CA LYS A 211 -7.33 13.03 -18.68
C LYS A 211 -6.09 12.35 -18.11
N ASN A 212 -5.07 13.12 -17.76
CA ASN A 212 -3.82 12.65 -17.20
C ASN A 212 -4.01 12.07 -15.78
N VAL A 213 -4.88 12.69 -14.97
CA VAL A 213 -5.27 12.19 -13.64
C VAL A 213 -6.00 10.85 -13.77
N TRP A 214 -6.95 10.74 -14.69
CA TRP A 214 -7.68 9.48 -14.88
C TRP A 214 -6.83 8.36 -15.49
N ALA A 215 -5.91 8.68 -16.39
CA ALA A 215 -4.94 7.71 -16.89
C ALA A 215 -4.04 7.18 -15.75
N LEU A 216 -3.62 8.06 -14.84
CA LEU A 216 -2.85 7.70 -13.64
C LEU A 216 -3.69 6.83 -12.69
N CYS A 217 -4.97 7.16 -12.47
CA CYS A 217 -5.89 6.37 -11.66
C CYS A 217 -6.11 4.97 -12.26
N ALA A 218 -6.36 4.88 -13.57
CA ALA A 218 -6.56 3.61 -14.26
C ALA A 218 -5.31 2.73 -14.19
N MET A 219 -4.13 3.31 -14.37
CA MET A 219 -2.86 2.63 -14.22
C MET A 219 -2.69 2.07 -12.80
N TYR A 220 -2.99 2.87 -11.77
CA TYR A 220 -2.84 2.43 -10.38
C TYR A 220 -3.89 1.41 -9.95
N MET A 221 -5.08 1.45 -10.56
CA MET A 221 -6.11 0.42 -10.45
C MET A 221 -5.58 -0.93 -10.94
N VAL A 222 -4.90 -0.96 -12.08
CA VAL A 222 -4.23 -2.15 -12.64
C VAL A 222 -3.19 -2.70 -11.67
N THR A 223 -2.36 -1.84 -11.09
CA THR A 223 -1.35 -2.25 -10.09
C THR A 223 -1.99 -2.98 -8.91
N ASN A 224 -2.99 -2.37 -8.29
CA ASN A 224 -3.60 -2.92 -7.07
C ASN A 224 -4.50 -4.13 -7.35
N PHE A 225 -5.11 -4.23 -8.53
CA PHE A 225 -5.90 -5.39 -8.94
C PHE A 225 -5.10 -6.71 -8.78
N ASN A 226 -3.83 -6.67 -9.09
CA ASN A 226 -2.96 -7.84 -9.07
C ASN A 226 -2.25 -8.03 -7.71
N TRP A 227 -1.84 -6.92 -7.07
CA TRP A 227 -0.98 -6.93 -5.89
C TRP A 227 -1.60 -7.66 -4.69
N TYR A 228 -2.86 -7.40 -4.39
CA TYR A 228 -3.51 -7.97 -3.22
C TYR A 228 -3.73 -9.48 -3.32
N PHE A 229 -3.84 -10.03 -4.54
CA PHE A 229 -3.86 -11.48 -4.70
C PHE A 229 -2.57 -12.11 -4.20
N LEU A 230 -1.42 -11.60 -4.64
CA LEU A 230 -0.13 -12.11 -4.21
C LEU A 230 0.03 -12.04 -2.69
N LEU A 231 -0.39 -10.91 -2.10
CA LEU A 231 -0.27 -10.69 -0.67
C LEU A 231 -1.13 -11.64 0.18
N TYR A 232 -2.39 -11.90 -0.25
CA TYR A 232 -3.33 -12.67 0.55
C TYR A 232 -3.40 -14.15 0.19
N ASN A 233 -3.17 -14.51 -1.06
CA ASN A 233 -3.37 -15.88 -1.54
C ASN A 233 -2.07 -16.70 -1.69
N LEU A 234 -0.91 -16.05 -1.89
CA LEU A 234 0.35 -16.76 -2.09
C LEU A 234 0.68 -17.74 -0.95
N PRO A 235 0.58 -17.39 0.35
CA PRO A 235 0.90 -18.32 1.42
C PRO A 235 -0.01 -19.55 1.45
N GLY A 236 -1.31 -19.38 1.16
CA GLY A 236 -2.27 -20.49 1.06
C GLY A 236 -2.00 -21.36 -0.14
N MET A 237 -1.80 -20.76 -1.30
CA MET A 237 -1.48 -21.44 -2.54
C MET A 237 -0.20 -22.28 -2.44
N LEU A 238 0.86 -21.78 -1.80
CA LEU A 238 2.08 -22.55 -1.61
C LEU A 238 1.84 -23.85 -0.82
N LYS A 239 1.00 -23.80 0.21
CA LYS A 239 0.64 -24.99 1.00
C LYS A 239 -0.21 -25.98 0.21
N GLU A 240 -1.08 -25.49 -0.67
CA GLU A 240 -1.95 -26.35 -1.48
C GLU A 240 -1.21 -26.98 -2.65
N GLN A 241 -0.40 -26.21 -3.37
CA GLN A 241 0.27 -26.67 -4.59
C GLN A 241 1.59 -27.42 -4.33
N PHE A 242 2.20 -27.19 -3.16
CA PHE A 242 3.48 -27.81 -2.76
C PHE A 242 3.38 -28.48 -1.37
N PRO A 243 2.48 -29.46 -1.17
CA PRO A 243 2.21 -30.05 0.14
C PRO A 243 3.40 -30.78 0.75
N HIS A 244 4.39 -31.18 -0.06
CA HIS A 244 5.64 -31.77 0.42
C HIS A 244 6.50 -30.79 1.22
N LEU A 245 6.30 -29.48 1.05
CA LEU A 245 6.98 -28.40 1.77
C LEU A 245 6.16 -27.94 2.98
N GLY A 246 5.70 -28.79 3.82
CA GLY A 246 4.91 -28.39 5.00
C GLY A 246 4.96 -29.42 6.11
N GLN A 247 5.81 -30.42 5.96
CA GLN A 247 5.90 -31.58 6.85
C GLN A 247 6.84 -31.36 8.03
N THR A 248 7.87 -30.54 7.84
CA THR A 248 8.86 -30.21 8.91
C THR A 248 8.75 -28.75 9.33
N ARG A 249 9.35 -28.41 10.49
CA ARG A 249 9.46 -27.01 10.94
C ARG A 249 10.28 -26.17 9.96
N GLU A 250 11.29 -26.76 9.35
CA GLU A 250 12.15 -26.10 8.36
C GLU A 250 11.37 -25.79 7.09
N ASP A 251 10.56 -26.71 6.58
CA ASP A 251 9.68 -26.48 5.43
C ASP A 251 8.69 -25.36 5.69
N LEU A 252 8.08 -25.29 6.87
CA LEU A 252 7.17 -24.23 7.26
C LEU A 252 7.86 -22.86 7.30
N LEU A 253 9.13 -22.81 7.73
CA LEU A 253 9.93 -21.59 7.68
C LEU A 253 10.23 -21.18 6.24
N VAL A 254 10.58 -22.13 5.38
CA VAL A 254 10.80 -21.87 3.94
C VAL A 254 9.53 -21.33 3.30
N LEU A 255 8.38 -21.93 3.53
CA LEU A 255 7.10 -21.45 3.00
C LEU A 255 6.75 -20.04 3.51
N ALA A 256 7.00 -19.76 4.78
CA ALA A 256 6.77 -18.45 5.37
C ALA A 256 7.70 -17.38 4.77
N LEU A 257 8.99 -17.71 4.56
CA LEU A 257 9.97 -16.84 3.94
C LEU A 257 9.62 -16.56 2.48
N ILE A 258 9.27 -17.59 1.71
CA ILE A 258 8.87 -17.42 0.29
C ILE A 258 7.56 -16.66 0.19
N GLY A 259 6.59 -16.92 1.08
CA GLY A 259 5.35 -16.13 1.13
C GLY A 259 5.57 -14.64 1.42
N GLY A 260 6.58 -14.30 2.20
CA GLY A 260 6.99 -12.92 2.51
C GLY A 260 8.00 -12.31 1.53
N ALA A 261 8.70 -13.14 0.77
CA ALA A 261 9.81 -12.70 -0.09
C ALA A 261 9.42 -11.66 -1.16
N PRO A 262 8.22 -11.71 -1.80
CA PRO A 262 7.79 -10.64 -2.70
C PRO A 262 7.78 -9.26 -2.06
N LEU A 263 7.40 -9.15 -0.78
CA LEU A 263 7.44 -7.89 -0.03
C LEU A 263 8.88 -7.45 0.27
N LEU A 264 9.69 -8.38 0.80
CA LEU A 264 11.07 -8.07 1.21
C LEU A 264 11.97 -7.71 0.01
N ILE A 265 11.82 -8.40 -1.11
CA ILE A 265 12.56 -8.08 -2.34
C ILE A 265 11.91 -6.90 -3.08
N GLY A 266 10.58 -6.75 -2.99
CA GLY A 266 9.85 -5.58 -3.50
C GLY A 266 10.35 -4.26 -2.93
N MET A 267 10.80 -4.22 -1.67
CA MET A 267 11.41 -3.01 -1.11
C MET A 267 12.60 -2.51 -1.92
N LEU A 268 13.41 -3.42 -2.47
CA LEU A 268 14.52 -3.07 -3.38
C LEU A 268 14.01 -2.55 -4.72
N GLY A 269 12.88 -3.10 -5.21
CA GLY A 269 12.17 -2.59 -6.37
C GLY A 269 11.74 -1.13 -6.19
N CYS A 270 11.12 -0.80 -5.06
CA CYS A 270 10.71 0.57 -4.73
C CYS A 270 11.89 1.55 -4.79
N LEU A 271 12.99 1.21 -4.14
CA LEU A 271 14.18 2.07 -4.11
C LEU A 271 14.81 2.20 -5.51
N SER A 272 14.99 1.06 -6.20
CA SER A 272 15.55 1.03 -7.55
C SER A 272 14.73 1.85 -8.53
N GLY A 273 13.39 1.76 -8.48
CA GLY A 273 12.50 2.55 -9.32
C GLY A 273 12.69 4.04 -9.13
N GLY A 274 12.87 4.49 -7.88
CA GLY A 274 13.16 5.88 -7.57
C GLY A 274 14.53 6.34 -8.07
N LEU A 275 15.57 5.58 -7.71
CA LEU A 275 16.96 5.90 -8.10
C LEU A 275 17.16 5.94 -9.61
N LEU A 276 16.67 4.92 -10.33
CA LEU A 276 16.80 4.81 -11.79
C LEU A 276 16.04 5.94 -12.49
N THR A 277 14.85 6.26 -12.03
CA THR A 277 14.04 7.34 -12.58
C THR A 277 14.73 8.69 -12.41
N ASP A 278 15.22 9.00 -11.21
CA ASP A 278 15.86 10.27 -10.91
C ASP A 278 17.25 10.36 -11.57
N TRP A 279 17.98 9.24 -11.67
CA TRP A 279 19.23 9.16 -12.44
C TRP A 279 19.01 9.51 -13.92
N TYR A 280 17.99 8.93 -14.56
CA TYR A 280 17.67 9.19 -15.95
C TYR A 280 17.30 10.66 -16.17
N ILE A 281 16.42 11.21 -15.30
CA ILE A 281 15.99 12.61 -15.39
C ILE A 281 17.19 13.57 -15.24
N ARG A 282 18.10 13.30 -14.28
CA ARG A 282 19.31 14.12 -14.10
C ARG A 282 20.23 14.07 -15.31
N ARG A 283 20.34 12.92 -15.97
CA ARG A 283 21.26 12.73 -17.09
C ARG A 283 20.72 13.26 -18.43
N THR A 284 19.41 13.17 -18.66
CA THR A 284 18.78 13.50 -19.95
C THR A 284 17.95 14.78 -19.91
N GLY A 285 17.55 15.26 -18.74
CA GLY A 285 16.57 16.33 -18.57
C GLY A 285 15.12 15.90 -18.90
N ASP A 286 14.91 14.70 -19.43
CA ASP A 286 13.60 14.23 -19.88
C ASP A 286 12.83 13.55 -18.76
N ARG A 287 11.98 14.35 -18.07
CA ARG A 287 11.11 13.87 -17.01
C ARG A 287 10.03 12.91 -17.51
N LYS A 288 9.52 13.14 -18.71
CA LYS A 288 8.43 12.35 -19.27
C LYS A 288 8.86 10.89 -19.47
N TRP A 289 9.96 10.68 -20.17
CA TRP A 289 10.48 9.34 -20.38
C TRP A 289 11.15 8.76 -19.14
N GLY A 290 11.75 9.56 -18.29
CA GLY A 290 12.28 9.11 -17.00
C GLY A 290 11.24 8.42 -16.12
N ARG A 291 10.00 8.97 -16.03
CA ARG A 291 8.91 8.33 -15.29
C ARG A 291 8.31 7.13 -16.04
N ARG A 292 8.09 7.26 -17.36
CA ARG A 292 7.46 6.22 -18.20
C ARG A 292 8.29 4.96 -18.31
N LEU A 293 9.58 5.09 -18.66
CA LEU A 293 10.44 3.97 -19.03
C LEU A 293 10.51 2.92 -17.91
N PHE A 294 10.83 3.35 -16.70
CA PHE A 294 11.01 2.42 -15.58
C PHE A 294 9.68 1.87 -15.06
N ALA A 295 8.60 2.63 -15.14
CA ALA A 295 7.28 2.11 -14.83
C ALA A 295 6.82 1.08 -15.87
N MET A 296 6.96 1.36 -17.16
CA MET A 296 6.63 0.40 -18.25
C MET A 296 7.49 -0.86 -18.15
N LEU A 297 8.78 -0.72 -17.83
CA LEU A 297 9.67 -1.87 -17.58
C LEU A 297 9.15 -2.71 -16.42
N GLY A 298 8.78 -2.07 -15.30
CA GLY A 298 8.20 -2.76 -14.14
C GLY A 298 6.94 -3.55 -14.51
N TYR A 299 5.99 -2.92 -15.21
CA TYR A 299 4.78 -3.59 -15.68
C TYR A 299 5.06 -4.74 -16.64
N GLY A 300 5.91 -4.53 -17.65
CA GLY A 300 6.25 -5.54 -18.64
C GLY A 300 6.94 -6.77 -18.00
N MET A 301 7.91 -6.52 -17.15
CA MET A 301 8.63 -7.60 -16.44
C MET A 301 7.76 -8.32 -15.41
N ALA A 302 6.85 -7.62 -14.74
CA ALA A 302 5.86 -8.27 -13.86
C ALA A 302 4.89 -9.16 -14.67
N ALA A 303 4.44 -8.70 -15.85
CA ALA A 303 3.62 -9.52 -16.75
C ALA A 303 4.36 -10.80 -17.18
N VAL A 304 5.61 -10.68 -17.61
CA VAL A 304 6.46 -11.83 -17.95
C VAL A 304 6.64 -12.78 -16.75
N SER A 305 6.84 -12.23 -15.56
CA SER A 305 7.00 -13.03 -14.34
C SER A 305 5.73 -13.79 -13.97
N TYR A 306 4.54 -13.21 -14.16
CA TYR A 306 3.27 -13.91 -13.98
C TYR A 306 3.06 -15.01 -15.01
N LEU A 307 3.40 -14.77 -16.29
CA LEU A 307 3.36 -15.83 -17.31
C LEU A 307 4.30 -16.98 -16.96
N ALA A 308 5.53 -16.66 -16.56
CA ALA A 308 6.50 -17.67 -16.13
C ALA A 308 6.00 -18.46 -14.90
N ALA A 309 5.36 -17.78 -13.93
CA ALA A 309 4.76 -18.42 -12.77
C ALA A 309 3.61 -19.38 -13.14
N ALA A 310 2.75 -18.98 -14.10
CA ALA A 310 1.68 -19.84 -14.62
C ALA A 310 2.24 -21.14 -15.23
N PHE A 311 3.25 -21.02 -16.09
CA PHE A 311 3.90 -22.20 -16.68
C PHE A 311 4.69 -23.02 -15.66
N ALA A 312 5.27 -22.40 -14.64
CA ALA A 312 5.98 -23.11 -13.58
C ALA A 312 5.07 -24.00 -12.74
N LEU A 313 3.79 -23.67 -12.59
CA LEU A 313 2.81 -24.54 -11.90
C LEU A 313 2.54 -25.84 -12.65
N GLN A 314 2.82 -25.93 -13.96
CA GLN A 314 2.59 -27.09 -14.79
C GLN A 314 3.67 -28.17 -14.65
N GLY A 315 4.49 -28.14 -13.61
CA GLY A 315 5.45 -29.20 -13.29
C GLY A 315 6.91 -28.76 -13.15
N ALA A 316 7.16 -27.45 -13.10
CA ALA A 316 8.51 -26.98 -12.78
C ALA A 316 8.86 -27.18 -11.29
N PRO A 317 10.14 -27.26 -10.93
CA PRO A 317 10.56 -27.29 -9.53
C PRO A 317 10.04 -26.10 -8.76
N PHE A 318 9.70 -26.29 -7.48
CA PHE A 318 9.20 -25.24 -6.57
C PHE A 318 10.01 -23.93 -6.62
N TRP A 319 11.33 -24.03 -6.68
CA TRP A 319 12.20 -22.85 -6.68
C TRP A 319 12.06 -21.97 -7.93
N VAL A 320 11.66 -22.56 -9.06
CA VAL A 320 11.37 -21.78 -10.28
C VAL A 320 10.12 -20.94 -10.06
N PHE A 321 9.05 -21.55 -9.52
CA PHE A 321 7.83 -20.84 -9.16
C PHE A 321 8.11 -19.73 -8.13
N ALA A 322 8.86 -20.06 -7.07
CA ALA A 322 9.23 -19.11 -6.03
C ALA A 322 10.00 -17.91 -6.60
N ALA A 323 10.97 -18.15 -7.49
CA ALA A 323 11.71 -17.09 -8.16
C ALA A 323 10.79 -16.18 -9.00
N CYS A 324 9.84 -16.76 -9.73
CA CYS A 324 8.85 -15.99 -10.50
C CYS A 324 7.96 -15.12 -9.59
N ALA A 325 7.47 -15.67 -8.47
CA ALA A 325 6.63 -14.94 -7.51
C ALA A 325 7.41 -13.77 -6.85
N ILE A 326 8.68 -14.00 -6.52
CA ILE A 326 9.57 -12.95 -5.99
C ILE A 326 9.82 -11.86 -7.05
N ALA A 327 10.06 -12.25 -8.32
CA ALA A 327 10.25 -11.31 -9.41
C ALA A 327 9.01 -10.44 -9.65
N VAL A 328 7.79 -11.02 -9.55
CA VAL A 328 6.55 -10.23 -9.58
C VAL A 328 6.58 -9.15 -8.50
N GLY A 329 6.95 -9.48 -7.26
CA GLY A 329 7.04 -8.53 -6.15
C GLY A 329 8.02 -7.39 -6.44
N PHE A 330 9.23 -7.72 -6.90
CA PHE A 330 10.25 -6.74 -7.26
C PHE A 330 9.78 -5.77 -8.36
N PHE A 331 9.26 -6.30 -9.47
CA PHE A 331 8.87 -5.49 -10.62
C PHE A 331 7.58 -4.71 -10.38
N ASN A 332 6.63 -5.25 -9.60
CA ASN A 332 5.48 -4.49 -9.14
C ASN A 332 5.91 -3.27 -8.31
N ASP A 333 6.84 -3.46 -7.39
CA ASP A 333 7.28 -2.40 -6.50
C ASP A 333 8.24 -1.40 -7.19
N LEU A 334 8.90 -1.78 -8.28
CA LEU A 334 9.64 -0.86 -9.17
C LEU A 334 8.73 0.25 -9.73
N ILE A 335 7.44 -0.04 -9.94
CA ILE A 335 6.44 0.90 -10.47
C ILE A 335 6.06 1.96 -9.43
N MET A 336 6.15 1.67 -8.15
CA MET A 336 5.61 2.51 -7.07
C MET A 336 6.22 3.92 -7.07
N SER A 337 7.54 4.03 -7.09
CA SER A 337 8.24 5.32 -7.01
C SER A 337 7.92 6.25 -8.20
N PRO A 338 8.02 5.82 -9.47
CA PRO A 338 7.64 6.67 -10.59
C PRO A 338 6.15 7.03 -10.59
N SER A 339 5.25 6.14 -10.16
CA SER A 339 3.80 6.41 -10.11
C SER A 339 3.44 7.51 -9.12
N TRP A 340 3.92 7.40 -7.89
CA TRP A 340 3.64 8.39 -6.85
C TRP A 340 4.36 9.72 -7.09
N ALA A 341 5.59 9.69 -7.62
CA ALA A 341 6.27 10.91 -8.03
C ALA A 341 5.54 11.59 -9.20
N THR A 342 4.95 10.84 -10.13
CA THR A 342 4.11 11.39 -11.21
C THR A 342 2.84 12.05 -10.66
N ALA A 343 2.19 11.47 -9.63
CA ALA A 343 1.07 12.12 -8.96
C ALA A 343 1.45 13.47 -8.34
N GLN A 344 2.66 13.56 -7.75
CA GLN A 344 3.21 14.82 -7.23
C GLN A 344 3.51 15.83 -8.35
N ASP A 345 4.05 15.37 -9.47
CA ASP A 345 4.41 16.21 -10.61
C ASP A 345 3.17 16.79 -11.31
N ILE A 346 2.09 16.01 -11.46
CA ILE A 346 0.81 16.42 -12.02
C ILE A 346 0.03 17.30 -11.04
N GLY A 347 -0.05 16.88 -9.79
CA GLY A 347 -0.86 17.52 -8.75
C GLY A 347 -0.27 18.82 -8.23
N ARG A 348 1.06 18.91 -8.16
CA ARG A 348 1.79 20.04 -7.55
C ARG A 348 1.21 20.39 -6.16
N ARG A 349 0.67 21.60 -5.97
CA ARG A 349 0.05 22.02 -4.72
C ARG A 349 -1.19 21.21 -4.32
N TYR A 350 -1.79 20.46 -5.25
CA TYR A 350 -2.90 19.53 -5.01
C TYR A 350 -2.44 18.06 -5.07
N SER A 351 -1.16 17.82 -4.77
CA SER A 351 -0.57 16.49 -4.86
C SER A 351 -1.23 15.47 -3.93
N ALA A 352 -1.73 15.89 -2.76
CA ALA A 352 -2.44 14.99 -1.86
C ALA A 352 -3.83 14.62 -2.41
N ILE A 353 -4.57 15.54 -3.03
CA ILE A 353 -5.85 15.23 -3.68
C ILE A 353 -5.64 14.28 -4.87
N VAL A 354 -4.66 14.55 -5.73
CA VAL A 354 -4.38 13.73 -6.91
C VAL A 354 -3.92 12.33 -6.52
N SER A 355 -2.97 12.21 -5.59
CA SER A 355 -2.51 10.91 -5.12
C SER A 355 -3.57 10.19 -4.28
N GLY A 356 -4.42 10.90 -3.53
CA GLY A 356 -5.57 10.35 -2.84
C GLY A 356 -6.61 9.77 -3.81
N THR A 357 -6.91 10.48 -4.91
CA THR A 357 -7.81 9.99 -5.95
C THR A 357 -7.22 8.75 -6.65
N MET A 358 -5.93 8.79 -6.98
CA MET A 358 -5.20 7.64 -7.54
C MET A 358 -5.28 6.42 -6.59
N ASN A 359 -5.03 6.62 -5.31
CA ASN A 359 -5.04 5.53 -4.32
C ASN A 359 -6.45 4.99 -4.06
N MET A 360 -7.46 5.86 -3.99
CA MET A 360 -8.87 5.46 -3.88
C MET A 360 -9.28 4.54 -5.04
N VAL A 361 -9.02 4.95 -6.29
CA VAL A 361 -9.33 4.13 -7.48
C VAL A 361 -8.51 2.84 -7.49
N GLY A 362 -7.25 2.90 -7.06
CA GLY A 362 -6.40 1.73 -6.88
C GLY A 362 -6.98 0.71 -5.91
N ASN A 363 -7.46 1.15 -4.74
CA ASN A 363 -8.08 0.27 -3.75
C ASN A 363 -9.39 -0.37 -4.26
N LEU A 364 -10.19 0.35 -5.09
CA LEU A 364 -11.32 -0.26 -5.79
C LEU A 364 -10.86 -1.35 -6.76
N GLY A 365 -9.74 -1.15 -7.46
CA GLY A 365 -9.11 -2.17 -8.30
C GLY A 365 -8.72 -3.42 -7.51
N ALA A 366 -8.18 -3.24 -6.31
CA ALA A 366 -7.86 -4.34 -5.39
C ALA A 366 -9.08 -5.20 -5.03
N VAL A 367 -10.20 -4.54 -4.67
CA VAL A 367 -11.45 -5.24 -4.38
C VAL A 367 -11.95 -6.03 -5.60
N MET A 368 -11.93 -5.41 -6.78
CA MET A 368 -12.29 -6.09 -8.03
C MET A 368 -11.38 -7.30 -8.31
N GLY A 369 -10.07 -7.15 -8.14
CA GLY A 369 -9.11 -8.21 -8.33
C GLY A 369 -9.35 -9.42 -7.41
N LEU A 370 -9.60 -9.16 -6.13
CA LEU A 370 -9.91 -10.22 -5.16
C LEU A 370 -11.25 -10.91 -5.48
N LEU A 371 -12.28 -10.17 -5.88
CA LEU A 371 -13.58 -10.73 -6.25
C LEU A 371 -13.48 -11.63 -7.49
N VAL A 372 -12.84 -11.14 -8.56
CA VAL A 372 -12.68 -11.90 -9.81
C VAL A 372 -11.84 -13.15 -9.57
N SER A 373 -10.71 -13.02 -8.89
CA SER A 373 -9.84 -14.16 -8.58
C SER A 373 -10.54 -15.18 -7.68
N GLY A 374 -11.32 -14.69 -6.69
CA GLY A 374 -12.10 -15.55 -5.81
C GLY A 374 -13.16 -16.37 -6.57
N GLN A 375 -13.81 -15.80 -7.58
CA GLN A 375 -14.75 -16.54 -8.44
C GLN A 375 -14.04 -17.58 -9.32
N ILE A 376 -12.89 -17.23 -9.89
CA ILE A 376 -12.07 -18.18 -10.66
C ILE A 376 -11.64 -19.34 -9.76
N MET A 377 -11.04 -19.05 -8.60
CA MET A 377 -10.60 -20.09 -7.68
C MET A 377 -11.76 -20.98 -7.21
N LYS A 378 -12.94 -20.41 -6.94
CA LYS A 378 -14.14 -21.16 -6.58
C LYS A 378 -14.60 -22.10 -7.70
N ALA A 379 -14.56 -21.66 -8.95
CA ALA A 379 -14.93 -22.49 -10.11
C ALA A 379 -13.99 -23.69 -10.32
N TYR A 380 -12.75 -23.57 -9.88
CA TYR A 380 -11.72 -24.61 -9.97
C TYR A 380 -11.38 -25.24 -8.60
N SER A 381 -12.30 -25.18 -7.63
CA SER A 381 -12.13 -25.81 -6.33
C SER A 381 -12.79 -27.19 -6.29
N VAL A 382 -12.16 -28.14 -5.58
CA VAL A 382 -12.69 -29.49 -5.31
C VAL A 382 -12.87 -29.63 -3.80
N SER A 383 -13.98 -30.26 -3.43
CA SER A 383 -14.30 -30.54 -2.03
C SER A 383 -13.91 -31.95 -1.67
N HIS A 384 -13.06 -32.14 -0.68
CA HIS A 384 -12.69 -33.41 -0.12
C HIS A 384 -13.33 -33.60 1.26
N VAL A 385 -14.09 -34.67 1.44
CA VAL A 385 -14.62 -35.03 2.76
C VAL A 385 -13.51 -35.69 3.58
N LEU A 386 -13.18 -35.09 4.72
CA LEU A 386 -12.16 -35.61 5.63
C LEU A 386 -12.74 -36.82 6.43
N PRO A 387 -11.90 -37.76 6.83
CA PRO A 387 -12.32 -38.90 7.67
C PRO A 387 -12.94 -38.45 9.00
N THR A 388 -12.67 -37.25 9.45
CA THR A 388 -13.21 -36.64 10.67
C THR A 388 -14.58 -35.98 10.48
N GLY A 389 -15.22 -36.10 9.29
CA GLY A 389 -16.53 -35.53 8.98
C GLY A 389 -16.49 -34.04 8.52
N GLY A 390 -15.30 -33.43 8.43
CA GLY A 390 -15.12 -32.04 7.89
C GLY A 390 -14.96 -32.08 6.36
N THR A 391 -15.22 -30.93 5.72
CA THR A 391 -14.95 -30.70 4.28
C THR A 391 -13.74 -29.82 4.10
N LYS A 392 -12.73 -30.31 3.38
CA LYS A 392 -11.59 -29.49 2.93
C LYS A 392 -11.84 -29.07 1.48
N ILE A 393 -11.77 -27.78 1.23
CA ILE A 393 -11.85 -27.21 -0.12
C ILE A 393 -10.41 -26.90 -0.57
N GLU A 394 -10.03 -27.45 -1.70
CA GLU A 394 -8.72 -27.25 -2.32
C GLU A 394 -8.89 -26.62 -3.71
N VAL A 395 -8.10 -25.61 -4.03
CA VAL A 395 -8.09 -24.98 -5.36
C VAL A 395 -7.11 -25.74 -6.25
N GLN A 396 -7.57 -26.20 -7.40
CA GLN A 396 -6.72 -26.86 -8.39
C GLN A 396 -5.71 -25.89 -9.00
N ALA A 397 -4.55 -26.38 -9.44
CA ALA A 397 -3.51 -25.60 -10.09
C ALA A 397 -4.04 -24.75 -11.26
N ALA A 398 -4.96 -25.29 -12.06
CA ALA A 398 -5.60 -24.60 -13.18
C ALA A 398 -6.30 -23.31 -12.77
N GLY A 399 -6.90 -23.22 -11.57
CA GLY A 399 -7.50 -22.00 -11.06
C GLY A 399 -6.46 -20.89 -10.82
N TYR A 400 -5.31 -21.25 -10.28
CA TYR A 400 -4.21 -20.32 -10.08
C TYR A 400 -3.54 -19.90 -11.39
N GLU A 401 -3.35 -20.85 -12.33
CA GLU A 401 -2.81 -20.57 -13.67
C GLU A 401 -3.65 -19.53 -14.41
N ILE A 402 -4.99 -19.70 -14.44
CA ILE A 402 -5.90 -18.75 -15.08
C ILE A 402 -5.79 -17.37 -14.42
N CYS A 403 -5.70 -17.31 -13.10
CA CYS A 403 -5.47 -16.03 -12.42
C CYS A 403 -4.15 -15.39 -12.87
N PHE A 404 -3.07 -16.14 -13.02
CA PHE A 404 -1.78 -15.62 -13.44
C PHE A 404 -1.77 -15.16 -14.89
N PHE A 405 -2.42 -15.88 -15.81
CA PHE A 405 -2.62 -15.43 -17.20
C PHE A 405 -3.43 -14.13 -17.25
N MET A 406 -4.50 -14.03 -16.46
CA MET A 406 -5.29 -12.81 -16.33
C MET A 406 -4.43 -11.64 -15.82
N TYR A 407 -3.63 -11.86 -14.77
CA TYR A 407 -2.76 -10.81 -14.21
C TYR A 407 -1.69 -10.36 -15.19
N ALA A 408 -1.10 -11.27 -15.96
CA ALA A 408 -0.16 -10.92 -17.02
C ALA A 408 -0.81 -10.00 -18.07
N GLY A 409 -2.04 -10.32 -18.49
CA GLY A 409 -2.81 -9.48 -19.42
C GLY A 409 -3.10 -8.08 -18.83
N ILE A 410 -3.50 -8.03 -17.57
CA ILE A 410 -3.81 -6.76 -16.88
C ILE A 410 -2.53 -5.92 -16.70
N TYR A 411 -1.39 -6.51 -16.35
CA TYR A 411 -0.11 -5.76 -16.30
C TYR A 411 0.32 -5.26 -17.68
N THR A 412 0.07 -6.01 -18.74
CA THR A 412 0.32 -5.54 -20.12
C THR A 412 -0.53 -4.29 -20.43
N LEU A 413 -1.78 -4.25 -19.97
CA LEU A 413 -2.60 -3.03 -20.05
C LEU A 413 -1.95 -1.86 -19.28
N GLY A 414 -1.31 -2.12 -18.15
CA GLY A 414 -0.56 -1.12 -17.39
C GLY A 414 0.58 -0.47 -18.20
N VAL A 415 1.31 -1.25 -19.00
CA VAL A 415 2.32 -0.72 -19.95
C VAL A 415 1.68 0.26 -20.93
N VAL A 416 0.53 -0.10 -21.51
CA VAL A 416 -0.20 0.74 -22.48
C VAL A 416 -0.70 2.04 -21.82
N LEU A 417 -1.23 1.97 -20.60
CA LEU A 417 -1.74 3.14 -19.89
C LEU A 417 -0.65 4.20 -19.62
N TRP A 418 0.60 3.77 -19.39
CA TRP A 418 1.72 4.70 -19.22
C TRP A 418 2.03 5.55 -20.45
N LEU A 419 1.67 5.13 -21.65
CA LEU A 419 1.81 5.94 -22.87
C LEU A 419 0.91 7.18 -22.86
N PHE A 420 -0.19 7.15 -22.10
CA PHE A 420 -1.13 8.26 -21.98
C PHE A 420 -0.83 9.21 -20.81
N ILE A 421 0.05 8.81 -19.86
CA ILE A 421 0.39 9.63 -18.69
C ILE A 421 1.54 10.58 -19.07
N ASP A 422 1.36 11.88 -18.82
CA ASP A 422 2.37 12.90 -19.07
C ASP A 422 2.68 13.70 -17.80
N PRO A 423 3.77 13.38 -17.09
CA PRO A 423 4.15 14.06 -15.85
C PRO A 423 4.60 15.52 -16.04
N THR A 424 4.78 15.95 -17.28
CA THR A 424 5.16 17.34 -17.59
C THR A 424 3.98 18.29 -17.71
N LYS A 425 2.73 17.74 -17.71
CA LYS A 425 1.49 18.50 -17.83
C LYS A 425 0.76 18.57 -16.48
N PRO A 426 1.10 19.52 -15.61
CA PRO A 426 0.42 19.70 -14.33
C PRO A 426 -0.99 20.23 -14.54
N ILE A 427 -1.85 20.06 -13.52
CA ILE A 427 -3.24 20.59 -13.49
C ILE A 427 -3.25 22.10 -13.62
N GLU A 428 -2.31 22.79 -12.95
CA GLU A 428 -2.11 24.22 -13.10
C GLU A 428 -0.73 24.47 -13.71
N PRO A 429 -0.67 25.14 -14.87
CA PRO A 429 0.60 25.60 -15.46
C PRO A 429 1.35 26.52 -14.48
N HIS A 430 2.65 26.68 -14.69
CA HIS A 430 3.37 27.77 -14.07
C HIS A 430 2.67 29.09 -14.45
N GLU A 431 2.24 29.88 -13.46
CA GLU A 431 2.01 31.28 -13.72
C GLU A 431 3.38 31.83 -14.13
N SER A 432 3.51 32.15 -15.41
CA SER A 432 4.67 32.88 -15.90
C SER A 432 4.69 34.19 -15.15
N THR A 433 5.77 34.47 -14.44
CA THR A 433 6.09 35.81 -13.88
C THR A 433 6.39 36.76 -15.04
N THR A 434 5.48 36.92 -15.99
CA THR A 434 5.42 38.07 -16.88
C THR A 434 4.52 39.05 -16.16
N GLY A 435 5.13 39.90 -15.32
CA GLY A 435 4.52 41.15 -14.94
C GLY A 435 4.17 41.94 -16.21
N PRO A 436 3.15 42.78 -16.17
CA PRO A 436 2.88 43.70 -17.26
C PRO A 436 4.09 44.61 -17.45
N GLU A 437 4.58 44.68 -18.70
CA GLU A 437 5.51 45.72 -19.14
C GLU A 437 4.96 47.11 -18.90
#